data_02cff38716628dd97db01a5cfff2e39e
#
_entry.id   02cff38716628dd97db01a5cfff2e39e
#
_cell.length_a   1.000
_cell.length_b   1.000
_cell.length_c   1.000
_cell.angle_alpha   90.00
_cell.angle_beta   90.00
_cell.angle_gamma   90.00
#
_symmetry.space_group_name_H-M   'P 1'
#
loop_
_entity.id
_entity.type
_entity.pdbx_description
1 polymer ?
#
loop_
_entity_poly.entity_id
_entity_poly.type
_entity_poly.pdbx_seq_one_letter_code
_entity_poly.pdbx_strand_id
1 'polypeptide(L)'
;MDAVDLQIIRELQADGRLSNQDLADRVRLSPSPCLRRVRRLEEAGLIRGYTAMVDQVAFGLPVTVFVRIRLERHTADAVRLFEEHVAVIEHIQDCYLMAGSSDYLLRVVIEDLEAYEALVRHRIHAIPGIASIESSFAYGSVKQSRTYPRPAPRPARGASAQR
;
A
#
# COMPACT_ATOMS: atom_id res chain seq x y z
N MET A 1 5.04 -14.65 -15.64
CA MET A 1 3.96 -15.04 -14.70
C MET A 1 2.90 -15.79 -15.50
N ASP A 2 2.66 -17.05 -15.18
CA ASP A 2 1.66 -17.90 -15.81
C ASP A 2 0.39 -18.05 -14.95
N ALA A 3 -0.59 -18.86 -15.40
CA ALA A 3 -1.85 -19.04 -14.68
C ALA A 3 -1.67 -19.67 -13.29
N VAL A 4 -0.68 -20.55 -13.15
CA VAL A 4 -0.35 -21.20 -11.86
C VAL A 4 0.28 -20.21 -10.90
N ASP A 5 1.17 -19.35 -11.39
CA ASP A 5 1.76 -18.27 -10.57
C ASP A 5 0.68 -17.33 -10.03
N LEU A 6 -0.31 -16.98 -10.87
CA LEU A 6 -1.45 -16.16 -10.44
C LEU A 6 -2.30 -16.88 -9.38
N GLN A 7 -2.47 -18.19 -9.50
CA GLN A 7 -3.20 -18.97 -8.50
C GLN A 7 -2.42 -19.02 -7.18
N ILE A 8 -1.11 -19.27 -7.21
CA ILE A 8 -0.25 -19.22 -6.02
C ILE A 8 -0.39 -17.87 -5.28
N ILE A 9 -0.28 -16.77 -6.00
CA ILE A 9 -0.42 -15.43 -5.41
C ILE A 9 -1.80 -15.27 -4.77
N ARG A 10 -2.86 -15.72 -5.43
CA ARG A 10 -4.23 -15.61 -4.92
C ARG A 10 -4.43 -16.40 -3.62
N GLU A 11 -3.93 -17.64 -3.56
CA GLU A 11 -4.01 -18.47 -2.36
C GLU A 11 -3.25 -17.82 -1.20
N LEU A 12 -2.04 -17.33 -1.45
CA LEU A 12 -1.23 -16.65 -0.45
C LEU A 12 -1.79 -15.28 -0.02
N GLN A 13 -2.51 -14.57 -0.91
CA GLN A 13 -3.23 -13.35 -0.53
C GLN A 13 -4.46 -13.65 0.34
N ALA A 14 -5.09 -14.81 0.16
CA ALA A 14 -6.21 -15.25 1.00
C ALA A 14 -5.74 -15.76 2.36
N ASP A 15 -4.65 -16.53 2.37
CA ASP A 15 -4.03 -17.06 3.58
C ASP A 15 -2.51 -17.13 3.43
N GLY A 16 -1.83 -16.13 3.99
CA GLY A 16 -0.36 -16.05 3.98
C GLY A 16 0.34 -17.06 4.91
N ARG A 17 -0.41 -17.86 5.68
CA ARG A 17 0.14 -18.87 6.60
C ARG A 17 0.08 -20.30 6.03
N LEU A 18 -0.36 -20.46 4.79
CA LEU A 18 -0.38 -21.78 4.14
C LEU A 18 1.01 -22.41 4.17
N SER A 19 1.05 -23.70 4.58
CA SER A 19 2.26 -24.49 4.39
C SER A 19 2.50 -24.69 2.88
N ASN A 20 3.75 -24.97 2.50
CA ASN A 20 4.06 -25.26 1.11
C ASN A 20 3.32 -26.52 0.60
N GLN A 21 3.03 -27.46 1.50
CA GLN A 21 2.25 -28.65 1.17
C GLN A 21 0.81 -28.28 0.83
N ASP A 22 0.14 -27.51 1.71
CA ASP A 22 -1.25 -27.11 1.51
C ASP A 22 -1.38 -26.22 0.24
N LEU A 23 -0.42 -25.32 0.02
CA LEU A 23 -0.40 -24.49 -1.17
C LEU A 23 -0.25 -25.34 -2.43
N ALA A 24 0.67 -26.32 -2.43
CA ALA A 24 0.91 -27.21 -3.56
C ALA A 24 -0.36 -28.00 -3.91
N ASP A 25 -1.07 -28.51 -2.92
CA ASP A 25 -2.33 -29.24 -3.11
C ASP A 25 -3.41 -28.34 -3.74
N ARG A 26 -3.56 -27.09 -3.25
CA ARG A 26 -4.53 -26.11 -3.79
C ARG A 26 -4.24 -25.72 -5.24
N VAL A 27 -2.96 -25.63 -5.62
CA VAL A 27 -2.55 -25.27 -7.00
C VAL A 27 -2.27 -26.48 -7.89
N ARG A 28 -2.52 -27.69 -7.39
CA ARG A 28 -2.35 -28.96 -8.09
C ARG A 28 -0.92 -29.18 -8.59
N LEU A 29 0.03 -28.92 -7.72
CA LEU A 29 1.45 -29.18 -7.95
C LEU A 29 1.98 -30.13 -6.87
N SER A 30 3.14 -30.76 -7.13
CA SER A 30 3.93 -31.35 -6.06
C SER A 30 4.70 -30.26 -5.27
N PRO A 31 5.06 -30.51 -3.99
CA PRO A 31 5.66 -29.48 -3.11
C PRO A 31 6.92 -28.82 -3.66
N SER A 32 7.82 -29.59 -4.27
CA SER A 32 9.08 -29.03 -4.76
C SER A 32 8.92 -28.03 -5.91
N PRO A 33 8.15 -28.30 -6.99
CA PRO A 33 7.82 -27.30 -8.00
C PRO A 33 7.06 -26.09 -7.45
N CYS A 34 6.15 -26.30 -6.48
CA CYS A 34 5.42 -25.22 -5.83
C CYS A 34 6.39 -24.27 -5.12
N LEU A 35 7.25 -24.80 -4.25
CA LEU A 35 8.25 -24.01 -3.52
C LEU A 35 9.17 -23.22 -4.47
N ARG A 36 9.62 -23.85 -5.55
CA ARG A 36 10.48 -23.18 -6.55
C ARG A 36 9.76 -21.99 -7.20
N ARG A 37 8.45 -22.11 -7.45
CA ARG A 37 7.64 -21.01 -8.00
C ARG A 37 7.45 -19.88 -7.00
N VAL A 38 7.15 -20.20 -5.74
CA VAL A 38 7.02 -19.20 -4.67
C VAL A 38 8.32 -18.40 -4.56
N ARG A 39 9.47 -19.07 -4.43
CA ARG A 39 10.79 -18.40 -4.35
C ARG A 39 11.05 -17.48 -5.55
N ARG A 40 10.74 -17.93 -6.76
CA ARG A 40 10.88 -17.09 -7.96
C ARG A 40 9.98 -15.86 -7.92
N LEU A 41 8.77 -15.94 -7.35
CA LEU A 41 7.86 -14.80 -7.21
C LEU A 41 8.34 -13.83 -6.13
N GLU A 42 8.97 -14.33 -5.07
CA GLU A 42 9.62 -13.52 -4.03
C GLU A 42 10.88 -12.82 -4.59
N GLU A 43 11.77 -13.55 -5.24
CA GLU A 43 12.99 -13.01 -5.89
C GLU A 43 12.67 -11.95 -6.96
N ALA A 44 11.56 -12.14 -7.68
CA ALA A 44 11.08 -11.15 -8.66
C ALA A 44 10.35 -9.94 -8.02
N GLY A 45 10.22 -9.89 -6.69
CA GLY A 45 9.55 -8.80 -5.97
C GLY A 45 8.03 -8.74 -6.17
N LEU A 46 7.42 -9.78 -6.75
CA LEU A 46 5.95 -9.87 -6.89
C LEU A 46 5.30 -10.19 -5.52
N ILE A 47 5.92 -11.06 -4.74
CA ILE A 47 5.62 -11.27 -3.33
C ILE A 47 6.69 -10.52 -2.55
N ARG A 48 6.30 -9.43 -1.90
CA ARG A 48 7.24 -8.55 -1.16
C ARG A 48 7.39 -8.92 0.32
N GLY A 49 6.57 -9.87 0.79
CA GLY A 49 6.59 -10.32 2.18
C GLY A 49 5.24 -10.83 2.66
N TYR A 50 5.21 -11.23 3.90
CA TYR A 50 4.04 -11.72 4.62
C TYR A 50 3.88 -10.91 5.89
N THR A 51 2.65 -10.54 6.24
CA THR A 51 2.37 -9.74 7.43
C THR A 51 1.12 -10.22 8.16
N ALA A 52 1.07 -9.99 9.46
CA ALA A 52 -0.13 -10.21 10.25
C ALA A 52 -1.15 -9.11 9.95
N MET A 53 -2.42 -9.50 9.85
CA MET A 53 -3.52 -8.56 9.79
C MET A 53 -3.98 -8.25 11.21
N VAL A 54 -3.82 -7.00 11.62
CA VAL A 54 -4.21 -6.53 12.95
C VAL A 54 -5.51 -5.73 12.84
N ASP A 55 -6.43 -5.96 13.77
CA ASP A 55 -7.62 -5.11 13.89
C ASP A 55 -7.20 -3.74 14.45
N GLN A 56 -7.43 -2.71 13.66
CA GLN A 56 -6.99 -1.35 13.95
C GLN A 56 -7.62 -0.79 15.24
N VAL A 57 -8.91 -1.08 15.45
CA VAL A 57 -9.67 -0.60 16.62
C VAL A 57 -9.20 -1.32 17.88
N ALA A 58 -9.08 -2.65 17.82
CA ALA A 58 -8.58 -3.45 18.93
C ALA A 58 -7.10 -3.14 19.27
N PHE A 59 -6.33 -2.67 18.28
CA PHE A 59 -4.95 -2.22 18.47
C PHE A 59 -4.85 -0.84 19.13
N GLY A 60 -5.97 -0.12 19.30
CA GLY A 60 -6.01 1.18 19.95
C GLY A 60 -5.92 2.40 19.01
N LEU A 61 -6.07 2.22 17.70
CA LEU A 61 -5.99 3.28 16.69
C LEU A 61 -7.30 3.42 15.92
N PRO A 62 -8.45 3.72 16.56
CA PRO A 62 -9.76 3.66 15.91
C PRO A 62 -9.99 4.74 14.85
N VAL A 63 -9.25 5.84 14.89
CA VAL A 63 -9.48 6.99 14.01
C VAL A 63 -8.64 6.86 12.75
N THR A 64 -9.30 6.99 11.59
CA THR A 64 -8.63 7.11 10.29
C THR A 64 -8.90 8.48 9.68
N VAL A 65 -7.84 9.18 9.28
CA VAL A 65 -7.92 10.50 8.66
C VAL A 65 -7.21 10.47 7.31
N PHE A 66 -7.88 11.01 6.29
CA PHE A 66 -7.26 11.29 4.99
C PHE A 66 -6.86 12.74 4.95
N VAL A 67 -5.57 13.00 4.73
CA VAL A 67 -5.00 14.34 4.75
C VAL A 67 -4.48 14.68 3.35
N ARG A 68 -5.07 15.71 2.74
CA ARG A 68 -4.58 16.26 1.49
C ARG A 68 -3.57 17.34 1.77
N ILE A 69 -2.43 17.24 1.11
CA ILE A 69 -1.33 18.21 1.23
C ILE A 69 -1.11 18.88 -0.12
N ARG A 70 -0.90 20.18 -0.10
CA ARG A 70 -0.39 20.95 -1.23
C ARG A 70 0.90 21.65 -0.81
N LEU A 71 1.92 21.57 -1.65
CA LEU A 71 3.20 22.24 -1.45
C LEU A 71 3.16 23.65 -2.05
N GLU A 72 3.92 24.57 -1.47
CA GLU A 72 4.10 25.92 -2.01
C GLU A 72 4.90 25.91 -3.33
N ARG A 73 5.85 24.99 -3.44
CA ARG A 73 6.74 24.84 -4.60
C ARG A 73 6.97 23.37 -4.90
N HIS A 74 7.08 23.06 -6.19
CA HIS A 74 7.32 21.70 -6.69
C HIS A 74 8.77 21.50 -7.13
N THR A 75 9.74 22.07 -6.40
CA THR A 75 11.16 21.81 -6.64
C THR A 75 11.53 20.42 -6.13
N ALA A 76 12.52 19.78 -6.75
CA ALA A 76 13.00 18.47 -6.32
C ALA A 76 13.39 18.43 -4.84
N ASP A 77 13.98 19.51 -4.32
CA ASP A 77 14.35 19.62 -2.91
C ASP A 77 13.14 19.71 -1.99
N ALA A 78 12.10 20.49 -2.35
CA ALA A 78 10.88 20.60 -1.55
C ALA A 78 10.13 19.26 -1.49
N VAL A 79 10.03 18.57 -2.63
CA VAL A 79 9.43 17.22 -2.72
C VAL A 79 10.20 16.23 -1.85
N ARG A 80 11.51 16.14 -2.01
CA ARG A 80 12.37 15.25 -1.24
C ARG A 80 12.26 15.51 0.27
N LEU A 81 12.33 16.78 0.68
CA LEU A 81 12.22 17.17 2.08
C LEU A 81 10.89 16.75 2.69
N PHE A 82 9.78 16.97 1.98
CA PHE A 82 8.45 16.54 2.42
C PHE A 82 8.38 15.01 2.58
N GLU A 83 8.83 14.26 1.58
CA GLU A 83 8.78 12.80 1.58
C GLU A 83 9.64 12.19 2.70
N GLU A 84 10.83 12.74 2.96
CA GLU A 84 11.71 12.34 4.06
C GLU A 84 11.04 12.54 5.43
N HIS A 85 10.36 13.68 5.64
CA HIS A 85 9.65 13.94 6.89
C HIS A 85 8.43 13.03 7.08
N VAL A 86 7.66 12.79 6.03
CA VAL A 86 6.49 11.91 6.08
C VAL A 86 6.91 10.46 6.36
N ALA A 87 8.02 10.00 5.81
CA ALA A 87 8.49 8.61 5.95
C ALA A 87 8.82 8.22 7.40
N VAL A 88 9.11 9.18 8.28
CA VAL A 88 9.45 8.92 9.70
C VAL A 88 8.28 9.15 10.67
N ILE A 89 7.08 9.43 10.17
CA ILE A 89 5.88 9.60 10.99
C ILE A 89 5.09 8.29 10.98
N GLU A 90 5.18 7.50 12.05
CA GLU A 90 4.60 6.16 12.15
C GLU A 90 3.08 6.12 11.96
N HIS A 91 2.36 7.17 12.38
CA HIS A 91 0.91 7.28 12.21
C HIS A 91 0.49 7.47 10.75
N ILE A 92 1.40 7.88 9.86
CA ILE A 92 1.14 7.95 8.42
C ILE A 92 1.39 6.56 7.83
N GLN A 93 0.31 5.85 7.52
CA GLN A 93 0.37 4.48 7.01
C GLN A 93 0.55 4.43 5.49
N ASP A 94 0.03 5.42 4.77
CA ASP A 94 0.19 5.55 3.32
C ASP A 94 0.41 7.02 2.95
N CYS A 95 1.24 7.24 1.93
CA CYS A 95 1.47 8.52 1.29
C CYS A 95 1.43 8.30 -0.22
N TYR A 96 0.46 8.94 -0.89
CA TYR A 96 0.28 8.85 -2.33
C TYR A 96 0.60 10.19 -2.98
N LEU A 97 1.44 10.19 -4.03
CA LEU A 97 1.58 11.31 -4.94
C LEU A 97 0.32 11.40 -5.81
N MET A 98 -0.29 12.56 -5.87
CA MET A 98 -1.59 12.77 -6.50
C MET A 98 -1.46 13.61 -7.77
N ALA A 99 -2.34 13.37 -8.74
CA ALA A 99 -2.57 14.28 -9.84
C ALA A 99 -3.89 15.02 -9.56
N GLY A 100 -3.88 16.37 -9.59
CA GLY A 100 -5.09 17.15 -9.36
C GLY A 100 -4.86 18.36 -8.46
N SER A 101 -5.84 18.65 -7.59
CA SER A 101 -5.84 19.84 -6.73
C SER A 101 -4.93 19.74 -5.50
N SER A 102 -4.47 18.56 -5.16
CA SER A 102 -3.52 18.32 -4.07
C SER A 102 -2.32 17.52 -4.60
N ASP A 103 -1.16 17.69 -3.97
CA ASP A 103 0.08 17.01 -4.37
C ASP A 103 0.21 15.65 -3.71
N TYR A 104 -0.25 15.54 -2.46
CA TYR A 104 -0.20 14.29 -1.70
C TYR A 104 -1.51 13.99 -1.00
N LEU A 105 -1.79 12.70 -0.86
CA LEU A 105 -2.83 12.15 0.00
C LEU A 105 -2.18 11.22 1.01
N LEU A 106 -2.33 11.56 2.29
CA LEU A 106 -1.87 10.74 3.40
C LEU A 106 -3.05 9.96 3.99
N ARG A 107 -2.81 8.73 4.42
CA ARG A 107 -3.72 8.01 5.32
C ARG A 107 -3.07 7.91 6.69
N VAL A 108 -3.68 8.56 7.65
CA VAL A 108 -3.26 8.59 9.05
C VAL A 108 -4.17 7.68 9.86
N VAL A 109 -3.59 6.89 10.77
CA VAL A 109 -4.33 6.15 11.79
C VAL A 109 -3.85 6.59 13.17
N ILE A 110 -4.79 6.83 14.09
CA ILE A 110 -4.48 7.50 15.34
C ILE A 110 -5.52 7.16 16.42
N GLU A 111 -5.19 7.41 17.68
CA GLU A 111 -5.99 7.06 18.85
C GLU A 111 -7.30 7.85 18.93
N ASP A 112 -7.19 9.18 18.78
CA ASP A 112 -8.31 10.11 18.95
C ASP A 112 -8.07 11.44 18.23
N LEU A 113 -9.00 12.38 18.39
CA LEU A 113 -8.94 13.71 17.78
C LEU A 113 -7.84 14.59 18.40
N GLU A 114 -7.60 14.46 19.71
CA GLU A 114 -6.57 15.24 20.41
C GLU A 114 -5.17 14.84 19.94
N ALA A 115 -4.92 13.53 19.84
CA ALA A 115 -3.68 12.99 19.27
C ALA A 115 -3.49 13.43 17.81
N TYR A 116 -4.59 13.47 17.02
CA TYR A 116 -4.53 13.97 15.65
C TYR A 116 -4.17 15.46 15.58
N GLU A 117 -4.79 16.29 16.40
CA GLU A 117 -4.45 17.73 16.49
C GLU A 117 -2.97 17.92 16.83
N ALA A 118 -2.47 17.18 17.82
CA ALA A 118 -1.07 17.22 18.22
C ALA A 118 -0.14 16.79 17.07
N LEU A 119 -0.48 15.71 16.34
CA LEU A 119 0.26 15.25 15.19
C LEU A 119 0.34 16.32 14.09
N VAL A 120 -0.80 16.92 13.73
CA VAL A 120 -0.84 17.97 12.72
C VAL A 120 0.00 19.16 13.15
N ARG A 121 -0.21 19.65 14.36
CA ARG A 121 0.45 20.86 14.90
C ARG A 121 1.96 20.69 15.00
N HIS A 122 2.43 19.56 15.55
CA HIS A 122 3.84 19.38 15.90
C HIS A 122 4.66 18.62 14.87
N ARG A 123 4.02 17.88 13.98
CA ARG A 123 4.74 17.05 13.01
C ARG A 123 4.47 17.46 11.57
N ILE A 124 3.21 17.62 11.15
CA ILE A 124 2.90 17.93 9.76
C ILE A 124 3.12 19.42 9.46
N HIS A 125 2.60 20.33 10.28
CA HIS A 125 2.85 21.76 10.12
C HIS A 125 4.34 22.17 10.27
N ALA A 126 5.12 21.36 10.95
CA ALA A 126 6.56 21.59 11.08
C ALA A 126 7.35 21.29 9.80
N ILE A 127 6.73 20.62 8.81
CA ILE A 127 7.38 20.34 7.53
C ILE A 127 7.39 21.63 6.69
N PRO A 128 8.57 22.13 6.28
CA PRO A 128 8.65 23.35 5.50
C PRO A 128 8.03 23.19 4.11
N GLY A 129 7.42 24.26 3.59
CA GLY A 129 6.93 24.33 2.21
C GLY A 129 5.55 23.73 1.99
N ILE A 130 4.79 23.46 3.06
CA ILE A 130 3.37 23.10 2.94
C ILE A 130 2.53 24.37 2.78
N ALA A 131 1.80 24.46 1.66
CA ALA A 131 0.87 25.55 1.36
C ALA A 131 -0.51 25.35 2.01
N SER A 132 -1.01 24.12 2.03
CA SER A 132 -2.30 23.80 2.65
C SER A 132 -2.41 22.36 3.10
N ILE A 133 -3.19 22.16 4.17
CA ILE A 133 -3.53 20.87 4.76
C ILE A 133 -5.06 20.81 4.85
N GLU A 134 -5.64 19.77 4.27
CA GLU A 134 -7.08 19.51 4.34
C GLU A 134 -7.32 18.11 4.92
N SER A 135 -8.02 18.03 6.05
CA SER A 135 -8.26 16.78 6.79
C SER A 135 -9.70 16.30 6.58
N SER A 136 -9.85 15.01 6.28
CA SER A 136 -11.13 14.35 6.14
C SER A 136 -11.18 13.12 7.03
N PHE A 137 -12.04 13.11 8.05
CA PHE A 137 -12.20 11.99 8.96
C PHE A 137 -13.10 10.92 8.34
N ALA A 138 -12.64 9.66 8.34
CA ALA A 138 -13.44 8.54 7.90
C ALA A 138 -14.35 8.08 9.04
N TYR A 139 -15.66 8.03 8.82
CA TYR A 139 -16.61 7.46 9.79
C TYR A 139 -16.48 5.94 9.94
N GLY A 140 -15.90 5.25 8.96
CA GLY A 140 -15.67 3.83 8.95
C GLY A 140 -15.24 3.34 7.59
N SER A 141 -14.83 2.07 7.53
CA SER A 141 -14.46 1.42 6.28
C SER A 141 -15.61 0.53 5.78
N VAL A 142 -16.10 0.81 4.60
CA VAL A 142 -17.15 0.00 3.95
C VAL A 142 -16.57 -1.25 3.30
N LYS A 143 -15.34 -1.17 2.83
CA LYS A 143 -14.63 -2.29 2.19
C LYS A 143 -13.12 -2.15 2.34
N GLN A 144 -12.49 -3.20 2.83
CA GLN A 144 -11.04 -3.36 2.82
C GLN A 144 -10.70 -4.69 2.14
N SER A 145 -10.35 -4.65 0.85
CA SER A 145 -9.88 -5.83 0.15
C SER A 145 -8.35 -5.86 0.16
N ARG A 146 -7.80 -6.99 0.52
CA ARG A 146 -6.34 -7.24 0.51
C ARG A 146 -5.90 -8.15 -0.62
N THR A 147 -6.86 -8.71 -1.35
CA THR A 147 -6.66 -9.50 -2.56
C THR A 147 -6.86 -8.63 -3.79
N TYR A 148 -5.85 -8.57 -4.64
CA TYR A 148 -5.98 -7.90 -5.93
C TYR A 148 -6.83 -8.72 -6.89
N PRO A 149 -7.66 -8.08 -7.73
CA PRO A 149 -8.37 -8.78 -8.79
C PRO A 149 -7.36 -9.36 -9.78
N ARG A 150 -7.77 -10.45 -10.46
CA ARG A 150 -6.92 -11.04 -11.49
C ARG A 150 -6.70 -10.02 -12.61
N PRO A 151 -5.44 -9.71 -12.99
CA PRO A 151 -5.19 -8.80 -14.10
C PRO A 151 -5.72 -9.42 -15.40
N ALA A 152 -6.37 -8.59 -16.23
CA ALA A 152 -6.76 -9.00 -17.57
C ALA A 152 -5.50 -9.37 -18.38
N PRO A 153 -5.59 -10.36 -19.29
CA PRO A 153 -4.49 -10.67 -20.19
C PRO A 153 -4.11 -9.40 -20.95
N ARG A 154 -2.86 -8.96 -20.83
CA ARG A 154 -2.37 -7.87 -21.68
C ARG A 154 -2.41 -8.36 -23.12
N PRO A 155 -3.06 -7.65 -24.05
CA PRO A 155 -2.90 -7.94 -25.47
C PRO A 155 -1.39 -7.89 -25.77
N ALA A 156 -0.90 -8.89 -26.50
CA ALA A 156 0.48 -8.88 -26.98
C ALA A 156 0.72 -7.50 -27.62
N ARG A 157 1.75 -6.77 -27.15
CA ARG A 157 2.16 -5.52 -27.80
C ARG A 157 2.43 -5.88 -29.25
N GLY A 158 1.49 -5.54 -30.13
CA GLY A 158 1.65 -5.69 -31.55
C GLY A 158 2.97 -5.07 -31.95
N ALA A 159 3.82 -5.82 -32.64
CA ALA A 159 4.92 -5.26 -33.37
C ALA A 159 4.31 -4.17 -34.26
N SER A 160 4.50 -2.91 -33.89
CA SER A 160 4.15 -1.79 -34.75
C SER A 160 5.01 -1.92 -35.99
N ALA A 161 4.31 -2.28 -37.07
CA ALA A 161 4.85 -2.37 -38.41
C ALA A 161 5.67 -1.12 -38.72
N GLN A 162 6.92 -1.35 -39.05
CA GLN A 162 7.69 -0.44 -39.92
C GLN A 162 6.92 -0.33 -41.24
N ARG A 163 6.45 0.88 -41.55
CA ARG A 163 6.34 1.40 -42.93
C ARG A 163 6.63 2.89 -42.90
#